data_eace94db0f4330ea848f68bdb8cd9b5f
#
_entry.id   eace94db0f4330ea848f68bdb8cd9b5f
#
_cell.length_a   1.000
_cell.length_b   1.000
_cell.length_c   1.000
_cell.angle_alpha   90.00
_cell.angle_beta   90.00
_cell.angle_gamma   90.00
#
_symmetry.space_group_name_H-M   'P 1'
#
loop_
_entity.id
_entity.type
_entity.pdbx_description
1 polymer ?
#
loop_
_entity_poly.entity_id
_entity_poly.type
_entity_poly.pdbx_seq_one_letter_code
_entity_poly.pdbx_strand_id
1 'polypeptide(L)'
;MPRSRPARRLVACIALVALTAASTAGMASASSTDRDGDGLPNTFERDWTKTDPARRDTDRDGIPDGSEDLDGDRLTNRQEYVTGTRPRRGDTDRDGKRDDLEDADGDGLWNWSEFRAVVHPRKRDTDGDGISDAREDRDGDGLSNLDEQRRWTHPNRADTDADGYRDRAEVIAGTDPRDPASHPVPPAGDVPILPGAPNCPIFPAGNVWNTRIDDRSVAAASSTMIGAIGLDRGLHMDFGSYAGYGIPYQVVSASMARSTVTFQYDDESDHVGYPIPPSPLIEGGPGAVGDRHILLVDGDSCRLFELYAAYQSGGTWHAGSGATWDLTSNALRPAGWTSADAAGLPILPGLVRYDEVSAGAIQHALRFTTNQTRQAYIYPARHQAGASASTALPPMGLRVRLKATYSTAGLSPNARVIAEALKRYGMILADNGSPWYISGMSDPRFDDDVLHELDVITGRNLEVVDTTGLANTP
;
A
#
# COMPACT_ATOMS: atom_id res chain seq x y z
N MET A 1 -57.15 -10.87 -10.48
CA MET A 1 -56.53 -11.69 -9.45
C MET A 1 -55.34 -12.43 -10.04
N PRO A 2 -54.12 -12.07 -9.73
CA PRO A 2 -52.95 -12.91 -9.96
C PRO A 2 -52.39 -13.37 -8.61
N ARG A 3 -52.01 -14.63 -8.59
CA ARG A 3 -51.53 -15.41 -7.45
C ARG A 3 -50.12 -14.95 -7.02
N SER A 4 -49.98 -14.69 -5.73
CA SER A 4 -48.71 -14.43 -5.03
C SER A 4 -47.84 -15.70 -5.02
N ARG A 5 -46.56 -15.58 -5.40
CA ARG A 5 -45.54 -16.61 -5.15
C ARG A 5 -44.79 -16.21 -3.86
N PRO A 6 -44.44 -17.15 -3.00
CA PRO A 6 -43.73 -16.87 -1.76
C PRO A 6 -42.23 -16.59 -2.02
N ALA A 7 -41.71 -15.60 -1.34
CA ALA A 7 -40.30 -15.28 -1.28
C ALA A 7 -39.48 -16.41 -0.63
N ARG A 8 -38.53 -16.98 -1.35
CA ARG A 8 -37.52 -17.88 -0.78
C ARG A 8 -36.52 -17.00 0.00
N ARG A 9 -36.54 -17.15 1.31
CA ARG A 9 -35.44 -16.69 2.17
C ARG A 9 -34.19 -17.50 1.83
N LEU A 10 -33.17 -16.85 1.28
CA LEU A 10 -31.82 -17.40 1.22
C LEU A 10 -31.25 -17.30 2.64
N VAL A 11 -31.08 -18.43 3.29
CA VAL A 11 -30.29 -18.55 4.52
C VAL A 11 -28.85 -18.56 4.06
N ALA A 12 -28.14 -17.46 4.30
CA ALA A 12 -26.69 -17.41 4.17
C ALA A 12 -26.09 -18.30 5.26
N CYS A 13 -25.65 -19.50 4.90
CA CYS A 13 -24.74 -20.27 5.74
C CYS A 13 -23.40 -19.54 5.74
N ILE A 14 -23.13 -18.84 6.82
CA ILE A 14 -21.77 -18.44 7.17
C ILE A 14 -21.03 -19.76 7.43
N ALA A 15 -20.24 -20.18 6.47
CA ALA A 15 -19.26 -21.23 6.66
C ALA A 15 -18.11 -20.60 7.45
N LEU A 16 -18.18 -20.75 8.77
CA LEU A 16 -17.05 -20.59 9.65
C LEU A 16 -16.04 -21.67 9.21
N VAL A 17 -15.09 -21.31 8.39
CA VAL A 17 -13.94 -22.16 8.11
C VAL A 17 -13.11 -22.17 9.38
N ALA A 18 -13.45 -23.10 10.27
CA ALA A 18 -12.54 -23.51 11.29
C ALA A 18 -11.32 -24.09 10.58
N LEU A 19 -10.21 -23.37 10.64
CA LEU A 19 -8.89 -23.89 10.30
C LEU A 19 -8.59 -25.01 11.31
N THR A 20 -9.15 -26.20 11.06
CA THR A 20 -8.78 -27.39 11.79
C THR A 20 -7.40 -27.78 11.26
N ALA A 21 -6.40 -27.45 12.08
CA ALA A 21 -5.07 -27.98 11.93
C ALA A 21 -5.12 -29.47 11.61
N ALA A 22 -4.84 -29.82 10.37
CA ALA A 22 -4.57 -31.19 9.94
C ALA A 22 -3.15 -31.56 10.33
N SER A 23 -2.89 -31.61 11.63
CA SER A 23 -1.65 -32.14 12.20
C SER A 23 -1.91 -32.91 13.49
N THR A 24 -3.12 -33.44 13.68
CA THR A 24 -3.47 -34.20 14.89
C THR A 24 -3.23 -35.72 14.79
N ALA A 25 -2.61 -36.22 13.74
CA ALA A 25 -2.24 -37.63 13.67
C ALA A 25 -0.95 -37.99 14.44
N GLY A 26 -0.24 -37.00 15.00
CA GLY A 26 0.93 -37.22 15.86
C GLY A 26 0.72 -36.81 17.31
N MET A 27 -0.36 -36.11 17.65
CA MET A 27 -0.56 -35.57 19.01
C MET A 27 -1.53 -36.40 19.90
N ALA A 28 -2.14 -37.43 19.39
CA ALA A 28 -3.02 -38.28 20.20
C ALA A 28 -2.27 -39.16 21.23
N SER A 29 -0.92 -39.08 21.27
CA SER A 29 -0.08 -39.76 22.29
C SER A 29 0.51 -38.79 23.31
N ALA A 30 0.32 -37.48 23.17
CA ALA A 30 1.04 -36.47 23.96
C ALA A 30 0.49 -36.33 25.39
N SER A 31 -0.80 -36.53 25.62
CA SER A 31 -1.40 -36.32 26.97
C SER A 31 -0.96 -37.32 28.04
N SER A 32 -0.43 -38.49 27.66
CA SER A 32 0.19 -39.44 28.60
C SER A 32 1.70 -39.24 28.75
N THR A 33 2.30 -38.38 27.94
CA THR A 33 3.75 -38.11 27.88
C THR A 33 4.13 -36.73 28.41
N ASP A 34 3.20 -35.80 28.49
CA ASP A 34 3.33 -34.44 29.04
C ASP A 34 2.25 -34.29 30.15
N ARG A 35 2.65 -34.42 31.43
CA ARG A 35 1.70 -34.53 32.53
C ARG A 35 1.20 -33.19 33.03
N ASP A 36 2.03 -32.17 33.01
CA ASP A 36 1.73 -30.84 33.55
C ASP A 36 1.39 -29.80 32.47
N GLY A 37 1.55 -30.16 31.18
CA GLY A 37 1.12 -29.36 30.04
C GLY A 37 2.04 -28.17 29.76
N ASP A 38 3.33 -28.29 30.00
CA ASP A 38 4.33 -27.25 29.75
C ASP A 38 4.88 -27.32 28.29
N GLY A 39 4.55 -28.40 27.57
CA GLY A 39 4.96 -28.64 26.20
C GLY A 39 6.21 -29.55 26.07
N LEU A 40 6.71 -30.09 27.17
CA LEU A 40 7.80 -31.06 27.19
C LEU A 40 7.27 -32.49 27.49
N PRO A 41 7.79 -33.53 26.85
CA PRO A 41 7.50 -34.89 27.30
C PRO A 41 8.16 -35.19 28.63
N ASN A 42 7.47 -35.89 29.54
CA ASN A 42 7.98 -36.31 30.85
C ASN A 42 9.35 -37.03 30.79
N THR A 43 9.66 -37.72 29.70
CA THR A 43 10.97 -38.36 29.51
C THR A 43 12.03 -37.35 29.20
N PHE A 44 11.71 -36.33 28.38
CA PHE A 44 12.64 -35.26 28.04
C PHE A 44 13.01 -34.44 29.26
N GLU A 45 12.03 -34.13 30.10
CA GLU A 45 12.25 -33.45 31.37
C GLU A 45 13.20 -34.21 32.26
N ARG A 46 12.95 -35.49 32.56
CA ARG A 46 13.82 -36.32 33.40
C ARG A 46 15.21 -36.50 32.85
N ASP A 47 15.33 -36.72 31.53
CA ASP A 47 16.58 -37.15 30.88
C ASP A 47 17.45 -35.96 30.48
N TRP A 48 16.86 -34.83 30.10
CA TRP A 48 17.55 -33.72 29.47
C TRP A 48 17.48 -32.39 30.27
N THR A 49 16.27 -31.85 30.55
CA THR A 49 16.13 -30.58 31.29
C THR A 49 16.35 -30.76 32.79
N LYS A 50 16.13 -31.96 33.35
CA LYS A 50 16.14 -32.26 34.79
C LYS A 50 15.09 -31.47 35.59
N THR A 51 13.95 -31.22 34.98
CA THR A 51 12.75 -30.61 35.56
C THR A 51 11.79 -31.67 36.11
N ASP A 52 10.77 -31.29 36.91
CA ASP A 52 9.78 -32.18 37.51
C ASP A 52 8.55 -32.36 36.55
N PRO A 53 8.36 -33.54 35.95
CA PRO A 53 7.27 -33.76 35.01
C PRO A 53 5.85 -33.62 35.56
N ALA A 54 5.70 -33.26 36.81
CA ALA A 54 4.40 -33.01 37.44
C ALA A 54 4.21 -31.52 37.80
N ARG A 55 5.14 -30.68 37.40
CA ARG A 55 5.13 -29.26 37.70
C ARG A 55 5.53 -28.47 36.46
N ARG A 56 4.58 -27.78 35.93
CA ARG A 56 4.74 -26.91 34.74
C ARG A 56 5.88 -25.87 34.86
N ASP A 57 6.23 -25.50 36.09
CA ASP A 57 7.26 -24.54 36.46
C ASP A 57 7.94 -25.13 37.72
N THR A 58 9.07 -25.79 37.49
CA THR A 58 9.76 -26.58 38.55
C THR A 58 10.36 -25.69 39.60
N ASP A 59 11.02 -24.59 39.25
CA ASP A 59 11.73 -23.68 40.15
C ASP A 59 10.87 -22.52 40.67
N ARG A 60 9.68 -22.31 40.05
CA ARG A 60 8.66 -21.31 40.43
C ARG A 60 9.08 -19.87 40.17
N ASP A 61 9.84 -19.64 39.14
CA ASP A 61 10.22 -18.29 38.71
C ASP A 61 9.15 -17.59 37.88
N GLY A 62 8.09 -18.31 37.46
CA GLY A 62 6.97 -17.83 36.67
C GLY A 62 7.07 -18.18 35.18
N ILE A 63 8.14 -18.83 34.77
CA ILE A 63 8.33 -19.31 33.38
C ILE A 63 8.10 -20.83 33.38
N PRO A 64 7.23 -21.37 32.52
CA PRO A 64 7.10 -22.81 32.37
C PRO A 64 8.41 -23.46 31.91
N ASP A 65 8.73 -24.66 32.40
CA ASP A 65 9.96 -25.37 32.09
C ASP A 65 10.23 -25.51 30.61
N GLY A 66 9.16 -25.70 29.79
CA GLY A 66 9.25 -25.74 28.33
C GLY A 66 9.60 -24.40 27.66
N SER A 67 9.40 -23.29 28.36
CA SER A 67 9.68 -21.93 27.86
C SER A 67 11.00 -21.37 28.36
N GLU A 68 11.70 -22.09 29.27
CA GLU A 68 13.04 -21.71 29.70
C GLU A 68 14.10 -22.00 28.64
N ASP A 69 15.16 -21.23 28.68
CA ASP A 69 16.40 -21.43 27.91
C ASP A 69 17.53 -21.69 28.94
N LEU A 70 17.85 -22.99 29.16
CA LEU A 70 18.72 -23.41 30.26
C LEU A 70 20.22 -23.19 30.02
N ASP A 71 20.65 -23.02 28.76
CA ASP A 71 22.07 -22.85 28.41
C ASP A 71 22.38 -21.51 27.74
N GLY A 72 21.33 -20.71 27.44
CA GLY A 72 21.48 -19.35 26.96
C GLY A 72 21.81 -19.26 25.49
N ASP A 73 21.40 -20.24 24.69
CA ASP A 73 21.67 -20.26 23.25
C ASP A 73 20.54 -19.66 22.39
N ARG A 74 19.44 -19.18 23.01
CA ARG A 74 18.22 -18.60 22.43
C ARG A 74 17.17 -19.62 21.98
N LEU A 75 17.39 -20.90 22.12
CA LEU A 75 16.34 -21.90 21.96
C LEU A 75 15.74 -22.19 23.35
N THR A 76 14.42 -22.23 23.41
CA THR A 76 13.74 -22.72 24.63
C THR A 76 13.86 -24.25 24.70
N ASN A 77 13.72 -24.81 25.90
CA ASN A 77 13.73 -26.25 26.11
C ASN A 77 12.78 -26.99 25.15
N ARG A 78 11.61 -26.40 24.87
CA ARG A 78 10.66 -26.95 23.89
C ARG A 78 11.18 -26.87 22.46
N GLN A 79 11.84 -25.79 22.09
CA GLN A 79 12.44 -25.65 20.76
C GLN A 79 13.56 -26.66 20.57
N GLU A 80 14.37 -26.87 21.58
CA GLU A 80 15.42 -27.89 21.56
C GLU A 80 14.87 -29.31 21.48
N TYR A 81 13.75 -29.58 22.16
CA TYR A 81 13.05 -30.85 21.95
C TYR A 81 12.65 -31.05 20.49
N VAL A 82 12.19 -30.02 19.79
CA VAL A 82 11.81 -30.07 18.39
C VAL A 82 13.03 -30.19 17.47
N THR A 83 14.10 -29.45 17.71
CA THR A 83 15.34 -29.51 16.93
C THR A 83 16.14 -30.80 17.22
N GLY A 84 15.98 -31.40 18.39
CA GLY A 84 16.72 -32.57 18.85
C GLY A 84 18.06 -32.21 19.45
N THR A 85 18.23 -30.99 19.92
CA THR A 85 19.41 -30.46 20.60
C THR A 85 19.32 -30.69 22.14
N ARG A 86 20.30 -30.27 22.90
CA ARG A 86 20.40 -30.55 24.35
C ARG A 86 20.20 -29.29 25.17
N PRO A 87 19.14 -29.17 26.01
CA PRO A 87 18.78 -27.95 26.75
C PRO A 87 19.78 -27.46 27.80
N ARG A 88 20.89 -28.10 27.96
CA ARG A 88 21.94 -27.73 28.90
C ARG A 88 23.30 -27.62 28.24
N ARG A 89 23.29 -27.49 26.91
CA ARG A 89 24.51 -27.39 26.12
C ARG A 89 24.23 -26.67 24.82
N GLY A 90 24.46 -25.38 24.72
CA GLY A 90 24.23 -24.52 23.59
C GLY A 90 25.07 -24.80 22.33
N ASP A 91 25.81 -25.89 22.30
CA ASP A 91 26.52 -26.47 21.15
C ASP A 91 26.51 -27.98 21.39
N THR A 92 25.45 -28.64 20.93
CA THR A 92 25.14 -30.05 21.24
C THR A 92 26.21 -30.99 20.70
N ASP A 93 26.69 -30.81 19.48
CA ASP A 93 27.63 -31.69 18.77
C ASP A 93 29.09 -31.26 18.92
N ARG A 94 29.33 -30.03 19.43
CA ARG A 94 30.68 -29.48 19.68
C ARG A 94 31.47 -29.15 18.42
N ASP A 95 30.77 -28.72 17.40
CA ASP A 95 31.43 -28.26 16.17
C ASP A 95 31.90 -26.79 16.25
N GLY A 96 31.52 -26.08 17.30
CA GLY A 96 31.81 -24.66 17.55
C GLY A 96 30.71 -23.71 17.11
N LYS A 97 29.59 -24.23 16.61
CA LYS A 97 28.40 -23.52 16.23
C LYS A 97 27.31 -23.78 17.29
N ARG A 98 26.60 -22.74 17.72
CA ARG A 98 25.53 -22.92 18.70
C ARG A 98 24.29 -23.51 18.05
N ASP A 99 23.49 -24.23 18.82
CA ASP A 99 22.31 -24.95 18.35
C ASP A 99 21.27 -24.02 17.71
N ASP A 100 21.15 -22.75 18.18
CA ASP A 100 20.27 -21.74 17.57
C ASP A 100 20.69 -21.34 16.14
N LEU A 101 21.96 -21.47 15.81
CA LEU A 101 22.53 -21.11 14.53
C LEU A 101 22.69 -22.32 13.57
N GLU A 102 22.42 -23.53 14.03
CA GLU A 102 22.43 -24.71 13.18
C GLU A 102 21.25 -24.74 12.22
N ASP A 103 21.42 -25.47 11.13
CA ASP A 103 20.46 -25.72 10.07
C ASP A 103 20.17 -27.22 10.05
N ALA A 104 19.10 -27.63 10.72
CA ALA A 104 18.85 -29.04 11.00
C ALA A 104 18.31 -29.84 9.80
N ASP A 105 17.78 -29.20 8.76
CA ASP A 105 17.27 -29.86 7.56
C ASP A 105 18.00 -29.49 6.25
N GLY A 106 18.91 -28.53 6.32
CA GLY A 106 19.79 -28.16 5.22
C GLY A 106 19.14 -27.28 4.17
N ASP A 107 18.15 -26.43 4.54
CA ASP A 107 17.52 -25.51 3.62
C ASP A 107 18.18 -24.14 3.58
N GLY A 108 18.99 -23.82 4.59
CA GLY A 108 19.74 -22.58 4.74
C GLY A 108 19.26 -21.68 5.89
N LEU A 109 18.11 -21.97 6.50
CA LEU A 109 17.67 -21.28 7.70
C LEU A 109 18.32 -21.87 8.94
N TRP A 110 18.59 -21.02 9.90
CA TRP A 110 19.01 -21.44 11.23
C TRP A 110 17.80 -21.83 12.06
N ASN A 111 17.96 -22.78 12.97
CA ASN A 111 16.90 -23.23 13.86
C ASN A 111 16.13 -22.06 14.51
N TRP A 112 16.82 -21.03 14.97
CA TRP A 112 16.19 -19.83 15.56
C TRP A 112 15.36 -19.04 14.55
N SER A 113 15.84 -18.91 13.31
CA SER A 113 15.13 -18.21 12.24
C SER A 113 13.85 -18.94 11.83
N GLU A 114 13.87 -20.26 11.80
CA GLU A 114 12.72 -21.08 11.47
C GLU A 114 11.59 -20.94 12.51
N PHE A 115 11.93 -20.91 13.79
CA PHE A 115 10.92 -20.64 14.82
C PHE A 115 10.32 -19.25 14.72
N ARG A 116 11.09 -18.26 14.28
CA ARG A 116 10.58 -16.90 14.02
C ARG A 116 9.70 -16.85 12.76
N ALA A 117 10.05 -17.59 11.72
CA ALA A 117 9.24 -17.76 10.53
C ALA A 117 8.01 -18.67 10.74
N VAL A 118 7.90 -19.30 11.92
CA VAL A 118 6.81 -20.24 12.24
C VAL A 118 6.80 -21.44 11.29
N VAL A 119 7.98 -21.93 10.93
CA VAL A 119 8.21 -23.14 10.14
C VAL A 119 8.88 -24.23 10.98
N HIS A 120 9.03 -25.43 10.45
CA HIS A 120 9.49 -26.58 11.23
C HIS A 120 10.97 -26.87 10.97
N PRO A 121 11.88 -26.74 11.96
CA PRO A 121 13.35 -26.77 11.78
C PRO A 121 13.93 -28.11 11.30
N ARG A 122 13.15 -29.10 11.02
CA ARG A 122 13.58 -30.41 10.47
C ARG A 122 12.80 -30.77 9.23
N LYS A 123 12.17 -29.82 8.58
CA LYS A 123 11.46 -30.00 7.32
C LYS A 123 11.78 -28.85 6.39
N ARG A 124 12.58 -29.07 5.42
CA ARG A 124 13.00 -28.13 4.40
C ARG A 124 11.88 -27.36 3.68
N ASP A 125 10.69 -27.91 3.68
CA ASP A 125 9.46 -27.41 3.10
C ASP A 125 8.34 -27.85 4.06
N THR A 126 7.94 -26.92 4.92
CA THR A 126 7.03 -27.23 6.04
C THR A 126 5.62 -27.52 5.58
N ASP A 127 5.10 -26.79 4.60
CA ASP A 127 3.73 -26.92 4.10
C ASP A 127 3.59 -27.84 2.88
N GLY A 128 4.72 -28.17 2.22
CA GLY A 128 4.78 -29.14 1.14
C GLY A 128 4.37 -28.56 -0.22
N ASP A 129 4.47 -27.25 -0.41
CA ASP A 129 4.09 -26.57 -1.66
C ASP A 129 5.18 -26.64 -2.75
N GLY A 130 6.38 -27.10 -2.40
CA GLY A 130 7.55 -27.28 -3.29
C GLY A 130 8.53 -26.09 -3.25
N ILE A 131 8.27 -25.09 -2.42
CA ILE A 131 9.21 -24.01 -2.09
C ILE A 131 9.84 -24.33 -0.74
N SER A 132 11.15 -24.17 -0.58
CA SER A 132 11.76 -24.37 0.75
C SER A 132 11.44 -23.20 1.66
N ASP A 133 11.34 -23.48 2.97
CA ASP A 133 11.04 -22.48 4.00
C ASP A 133 11.97 -21.25 3.91
N ALA A 134 13.24 -21.45 3.54
CA ALA A 134 14.22 -20.39 3.30
C ALA A 134 13.87 -19.45 2.14
N ARG A 135 13.10 -19.91 1.16
CA ARG A 135 12.71 -19.13 -0.04
C ARG A 135 11.33 -18.53 0.06
N GLU A 136 10.56 -18.94 1.02
CA GLU A 136 9.27 -18.31 1.29
C GLU A 136 9.45 -16.86 1.76
N ASP A 137 8.48 -16.05 1.43
CA ASP A 137 8.27 -14.69 1.93
C ASP A 137 7.03 -14.73 2.83
N ARG A 138 7.25 -14.93 4.12
CA ARG A 138 6.18 -15.22 5.08
C ARG A 138 5.25 -14.05 5.36
N ASP A 139 5.76 -12.83 5.37
CA ASP A 139 4.99 -11.62 5.67
C ASP A 139 4.65 -10.77 4.44
N GLY A 140 5.15 -11.18 3.25
CA GLY A 140 4.81 -10.56 1.98
C GLY A 140 5.45 -9.20 1.76
N ASP A 141 6.60 -8.94 2.37
CA ASP A 141 7.32 -7.68 2.15
C ASP A 141 8.25 -7.72 0.91
N GLY A 142 8.51 -8.92 0.41
CA GLY A 142 9.37 -9.19 -0.74
C GLY A 142 10.81 -9.54 -0.40
N LEU A 143 11.16 -9.75 0.89
CA LEU A 143 12.35 -10.44 1.33
C LEU A 143 12.02 -11.90 1.62
N SER A 144 12.89 -12.83 1.22
CA SER A 144 12.73 -14.23 1.63
C SER A 144 13.12 -14.41 3.10
N ASN A 145 12.59 -15.45 3.77
CA ASN A 145 12.99 -15.79 5.14
C ASN A 145 14.52 -15.86 5.31
N LEU A 146 15.25 -16.32 4.27
CA LEU A 146 16.71 -16.35 4.26
C LEU A 146 17.33 -14.97 4.13
N ASP A 147 16.74 -14.07 3.35
CA ASP A 147 17.21 -12.70 3.23
C ASP A 147 17.02 -11.94 4.54
N GLU A 148 15.94 -12.20 5.23
CA GLU A 148 15.64 -11.63 6.54
C GLU A 148 16.58 -12.17 7.64
N GLN A 149 16.85 -13.50 7.65
CA GLN A 149 17.86 -14.06 8.53
C GLN A 149 19.21 -13.35 8.39
N ARG A 150 19.66 -13.09 7.14
CA ARG A 150 20.92 -12.40 6.86
C ARG A 150 20.96 -10.96 7.34
N ARG A 151 19.80 -10.32 7.40
CA ARG A 151 19.62 -8.92 7.81
C ARG A 151 19.21 -8.76 9.27
N TRP A 152 18.85 -9.86 9.92
CA TRP A 152 18.31 -9.87 11.28
C TRP A 152 16.95 -9.16 11.39
N THR A 153 16.21 -9.09 10.29
CA THR A 153 14.82 -8.65 10.27
C THR A 153 13.88 -9.76 10.76
N HIS A 154 12.59 -9.52 10.82
CA HIS A 154 11.65 -10.47 11.40
C HIS A 154 10.79 -11.14 10.33
N PRO A 155 11.01 -12.45 9.98
CA PRO A 155 10.38 -13.12 8.84
C PRO A 155 8.84 -13.29 8.95
N ASN A 156 8.21 -12.66 9.89
CA ASN A 156 6.77 -12.66 10.07
C ASN A 156 6.26 -11.26 10.43
N ARG A 157 7.03 -10.23 10.07
CA ARG A 157 6.68 -8.82 10.21
C ARG A 157 7.33 -8.03 9.11
N ALA A 158 6.56 -7.61 8.16
CA ALA A 158 6.98 -6.82 7.00
C ALA A 158 7.64 -5.45 7.31
N ASP A 159 7.63 -5.05 8.57
CA ASP A 159 8.19 -3.83 9.16
C ASP A 159 8.71 -4.23 10.55
N THR A 160 10.01 -4.54 10.64
CA THR A 160 10.62 -5.13 11.83
C THR A 160 10.63 -4.18 13.03
N ASP A 161 10.90 -2.89 12.81
CA ASP A 161 11.05 -1.89 13.85
C ASP A 161 9.80 -1.03 14.08
N ALA A 162 8.76 -1.24 13.24
CA ALA A 162 7.46 -0.58 13.30
C ALA A 162 7.50 0.94 13.07
N ASP A 163 8.44 1.43 12.23
CA ASP A 163 8.55 2.84 11.89
C ASP A 163 7.64 3.25 10.73
N GLY A 164 7.05 2.28 10.02
CA GLY A 164 6.12 2.49 8.91
C GLY A 164 6.69 2.20 7.54
N TYR A 165 7.97 1.86 7.44
CA TYR A 165 8.58 1.37 6.22
C TYR A 165 8.77 -0.15 6.30
N ARG A 166 8.62 -0.82 5.16
CA ARG A 166 8.87 -2.26 5.08
C ARG A 166 10.36 -2.53 5.02
N ASP A 167 10.81 -3.63 5.62
CA ASP A 167 12.21 -4.03 5.66
C ASP A 167 12.85 -4.03 4.26
N ARG A 168 12.14 -4.54 3.24
CA ARG A 168 12.62 -4.47 1.85
C ARG A 168 12.79 -3.05 1.33
N ALA A 169 11.86 -2.15 1.63
CA ALA A 169 11.95 -0.76 1.17
C ALA A 169 13.18 -0.08 1.77
N GLU A 170 13.48 -0.37 3.03
CA GLU A 170 14.64 0.14 3.73
C GLU A 170 15.94 -0.45 3.19
N VAL A 171 15.96 -1.76 2.95
CA VAL A 171 17.10 -2.42 2.30
C VAL A 171 17.41 -1.81 0.93
N ILE A 172 16.39 -1.50 0.12
CA ILE A 172 16.55 -0.83 -1.17
C ILE A 172 17.07 0.60 -0.99
N ALA A 173 16.57 1.31 0.02
CA ALA A 173 16.99 2.68 0.34
C ALA A 173 18.36 2.75 1.03
N GLY A 174 18.89 1.61 1.51
CA GLY A 174 20.16 1.57 2.24
C GLY A 174 20.07 2.05 3.69
N THR A 175 18.87 2.01 4.27
CA THR A 175 18.60 2.27 5.69
C THR A 175 18.60 0.98 6.52
N ASP A 176 18.64 1.08 7.85
CA ASP A 176 18.64 -0.11 8.73
C ASP A 176 17.19 -0.46 9.14
N PRO A 177 16.61 -1.58 8.67
CA PRO A 177 15.23 -1.97 8.95
C PRO A 177 14.97 -2.41 10.40
N ARG A 178 15.90 -2.16 11.31
CA ARG A 178 15.80 -2.49 12.74
C ARG A 178 15.94 -1.25 13.62
N ASP A 179 16.18 -0.08 13.02
CA ASP A 179 16.33 1.19 13.72
C ASP A 179 15.23 2.16 13.27
N PRO A 180 14.18 2.38 14.07
CA PRO A 180 13.07 3.26 13.72
C PRO A 180 13.49 4.72 13.41
N ALA A 181 14.72 5.10 13.73
CA ALA A 181 15.27 6.40 13.36
C ALA A 181 15.99 6.40 12.01
N SER A 182 16.25 5.23 11.44
CA SER A 182 16.98 4.99 10.18
C SER A 182 16.02 4.60 9.06
N HIS A 183 14.96 5.33 8.87
CA HIS A 183 13.98 5.06 7.81
C HIS A 183 14.38 5.70 6.46
N PRO A 184 13.87 5.21 5.33
CA PRO A 184 14.02 5.86 4.04
C PRO A 184 13.60 7.32 4.13
N VAL A 185 14.56 8.21 4.16
CA VAL A 185 14.27 9.63 3.93
C VAL A 185 14.25 9.78 2.42
N PRO A 186 13.08 10.09 1.82
CA PRO A 186 13.06 10.43 0.41
C PRO A 186 14.11 11.52 0.20
N PRO A 187 15.09 11.34 -0.71
CA PRO A 187 16.08 12.38 -0.95
C PRO A 187 15.34 13.68 -1.22
N ALA A 188 15.76 14.76 -0.57
CA ALA A 188 15.21 16.07 -0.87
C ALA A 188 15.57 16.38 -2.33
N GLY A 189 14.63 16.16 -3.24
CA GLY A 189 14.82 16.37 -4.67
C GLY A 189 14.53 15.18 -5.58
N ASP A 190 14.29 13.97 -5.08
CA ASP A 190 13.81 12.89 -5.96
C ASP A 190 12.36 13.15 -6.34
N VAL A 191 12.16 13.26 -7.64
CA VAL A 191 10.83 13.38 -8.22
C VAL A 191 10.27 11.96 -8.47
N PRO A 192 8.95 11.76 -8.31
CA PRO A 192 8.34 10.49 -8.69
C PRO A 192 8.67 10.14 -10.13
N ILE A 193 8.99 8.88 -10.39
CA ILE A 193 9.22 8.34 -11.73
C ILE A 193 8.22 7.23 -12.01
N LEU A 194 8.04 6.88 -13.27
CA LEU A 194 7.11 5.82 -13.68
C LEU A 194 7.86 4.55 -14.03
N PRO A 195 7.42 3.38 -13.56
CA PRO A 195 7.81 2.11 -14.15
C PRO A 195 7.58 2.13 -15.67
N GLY A 196 8.60 1.74 -16.43
CA GLY A 196 8.56 1.78 -17.90
C GLY A 196 8.99 3.10 -18.53
N ALA A 197 9.10 4.21 -17.78
CA ALA A 197 9.66 5.49 -18.23
C ALA A 197 10.66 6.05 -17.18
N PRO A 198 11.74 5.31 -16.85
CA PRO A 198 12.62 5.65 -15.72
C PRO A 198 13.40 6.96 -15.87
N ASN A 199 13.46 7.49 -17.09
CA ASN A 199 14.13 8.77 -17.37
C ASN A 199 13.18 9.97 -17.33
N CYS A 200 11.88 9.73 -17.10
CA CYS A 200 10.86 10.77 -17.07
C CYS A 200 10.43 11.05 -15.63
N PRO A 201 10.70 12.25 -15.10
CA PRO A 201 10.13 12.66 -13.83
C PRO A 201 8.62 12.82 -13.96
N ILE A 202 7.88 12.66 -12.87
CA ILE A 202 6.49 13.16 -12.80
C ILE A 202 6.57 14.59 -12.27
N PHE A 203 6.86 15.50 -13.17
CA PHE A 203 7.16 16.91 -12.93
C PHE A 203 8.46 17.18 -12.14
N PRO A 204 9.02 18.40 -12.23
CA PRO A 204 10.16 18.81 -11.42
C PRO A 204 9.90 18.76 -9.91
N ALA A 205 10.93 18.66 -9.10
CA ALA A 205 10.83 18.64 -7.63
C ALA A 205 10.07 19.85 -7.06
N GLY A 206 10.23 21.03 -7.67
CA GLY A 206 9.53 22.26 -7.28
C GLY A 206 8.09 22.33 -7.77
N ASN A 207 7.54 21.28 -8.38
CA ASN A 207 6.14 21.27 -8.79
C ASN A 207 5.22 21.18 -7.57
N VAL A 208 4.05 21.80 -7.66
CA VAL A 208 3.06 21.80 -6.59
C VAL A 208 2.59 20.39 -6.20
N TRP A 209 2.58 19.45 -7.13
CA TRP A 209 2.28 18.05 -6.84
C TRP A 209 3.33 17.42 -5.92
N ASN A 210 4.62 17.75 -6.11
CA ASN A 210 5.76 17.21 -5.37
C ASN A 210 6.12 18.06 -4.14
N THR A 211 5.38 19.14 -3.87
CA THR A 211 5.66 20.07 -2.77
C THR A 211 5.01 19.59 -1.47
N ARG A 212 5.80 19.44 -0.42
CA ARG A 212 5.33 19.14 0.94
C ARG A 212 4.50 20.30 1.51
N ILE A 213 3.51 19.94 2.34
CA ILE A 213 2.60 20.90 2.99
C ILE A 213 2.42 20.64 4.49
N ASP A 214 3.21 19.73 5.05
CA ASP A 214 3.12 19.33 6.47
C ASP A 214 3.50 20.48 7.44
N ASP A 215 4.27 21.45 6.99
CA ASP A 215 4.64 22.67 7.72
C ASP A 215 3.69 23.87 7.50
N ARG A 216 2.70 23.73 6.60
CA ARG A 216 1.78 24.82 6.28
C ARG A 216 0.75 25.05 7.39
N SER A 217 0.36 26.33 7.59
CA SER A 217 -0.71 26.67 8.49
C SER A 217 -2.08 26.18 8.00
N VAL A 218 -2.98 25.96 8.94
CA VAL A 218 -4.37 25.61 8.64
C VAL A 218 -5.12 26.84 8.14
N ALA A 219 -5.85 26.71 7.04
CA ALA A 219 -6.65 27.79 6.48
C ALA A 219 -7.81 28.20 7.42
N ALA A 220 -8.08 29.49 7.54
CA ALA A 220 -9.13 30.01 8.41
C ALA A 220 -10.52 29.41 8.10
N ALA A 221 -10.82 29.10 6.85
CA ALA A 221 -12.08 28.48 6.41
C ALA A 221 -12.09 26.95 6.48
N SER A 222 -11.03 26.30 7.03
CA SER A 222 -10.87 24.86 7.01
C SER A 222 -12.08 24.10 7.53
N SER A 223 -12.56 24.43 8.73
CA SER A 223 -13.71 23.74 9.35
C SER A 223 -15.00 23.85 8.51
N THR A 224 -15.22 25.01 7.90
CA THR A 224 -16.39 25.27 7.04
C THR A 224 -16.35 24.43 5.79
N MET A 225 -15.20 24.39 5.09
CA MET A 225 -15.04 23.64 3.84
C MET A 225 -15.05 22.12 4.08
N ILE A 226 -14.36 21.64 5.12
CA ILE A 226 -14.41 20.22 5.53
C ILE A 226 -15.85 19.82 5.87
N GLY A 227 -16.58 20.67 6.60
CA GLY A 227 -17.99 20.43 6.92
C GLY A 227 -18.89 20.35 5.69
N ALA A 228 -18.63 21.17 4.68
CA ALA A 228 -19.37 21.17 3.42
C ALA A 228 -19.09 19.92 2.56
N ILE A 229 -17.87 19.38 2.57
CA ILE A 229 -17.51 18.14 1.88
C ILE A 229 -18.13 16.93 2.60
N GLY A 230 -18.00 16.87 3.95
CA GLY A 230 -18.56 15.78 4.74
C GLY A 230 -17.71 15.41 5.94
N LEU A 231 -18.09 15.94 7.10
CA LEU A 231 -17.33 15.79 8.34
C LEU A 231 -17.22 14.33 8.82
N ASP A 232 -18.30 13.57 8.67
CA ASP A 232 -18.42 12.19 9.17
C ASP A 232 -18.26 11.12 8.06
N ARG A 233 -17.93 11.55 6.85
CA ARG A 233 -17.66 10.63 5.75
C ARG A 233 -16.20 10.20 5.78
N GLY A 234 -15.97 8.89 5.62
CA GLY A 234 -14.63 8.30 5.50
C GLY A 234 -13.98 8.61 4.15
N LEU A 235 -12.67 8.47 4.10
CA LEU A 235 -11.97 8.36 2.82
C LEU A 235 -12.48 7.12 2.08
N HIS A 236 -12.42 7.16 0.78
CA HIS A 236 -12.69 6.01 -0.07
C HIS A 236 -11.62 5.92 -1.15
N MET A 237 -10.96 4.78 -1.21
CA MET A 237 -9.96 4.49 -2.25
C MET A 237 -10.70 4.06 -3.50
N ASP A 238 -10.79 4.95 -4.50
CA ASP A 238 -11.51 4.74 -5.76
C ASP A 238 -10.61 3.99 -6.77
N PHE A 239 -9.98 2.94 -6.30
CA PHE A 239 -9.10 2.03 -7.06
C PHE A 239 -8.87 0.76 -6.24
N GLY A 240 -8.30 -0.26 -6.87
CA GLY A 240 -8.01 -1.52 -6.17
C GLY A 240 -7.43 -2.60 -7.07
N SER A 241 -7.60 -3.86 -6.66
CA SER A 241 -7.07 -5.04 -7.35
C SER A 241 -7.81 -5.37 -8.65
N TYR A 242 -9.07 -4.95 -8.80
CA TYR A 242 -9.84 -5.21 -10.00
C TYR A 242 -9.49 -4.27 -11.14
N ALA A 243 -9.11 -4.82 -12.30
CA ALA A 243 -8.63 -4.06 -13.47
C ALA A 243 -9.62 -3.01 -14.02
N GLY A 244 -10.90 -3.12 -13.70
CA GLY A 244 -11.93 -2.14 -14.06
C GLY A 244 -12.17 -1.06 -12.98
N TYR A 245 -11.37 -1.03 -11.91
CA TYR A 245 -11.54 -0.12 -10.79
C TYR A 245 -10.26 0.69 -10.55
N GLY A 246 -10.27 1.94 -10.94
CA GLY A 246 -9.13 2.86 -10.96
C GLY A 246 -8.75 3.31 -12.36
N ILE A 247 -7.89 4.29 -12.46
CA ILE A 247 -7.51 4.95 -13.71
C ILE A 247 -6.16 4.42 -14.20
N PRO A 248 -6.11 3.56 -15.24
CA PRO A 248 -4.86 3.00 -15.73
C PRO A 248 -4.06 4.01 -16.55
N TYR A 249 -2.73 3.88 -16.56
CA TYR A 249 -1.87 4.56 -17.55
C TYR A 249 -1.07 3.56 -18.37
N GLN A 250 -0.57 4.01 -19.50
CA GLN A 250 0.25 3.20 -20.41
C GLN A 250 1.45 4.01 -20.90
N VAL A 251 2.63 3.42 -20.82
CA VAL A 251 3.84 4.02 -21.41
C VAL A 251 3.89 3.64 -22.91
N VAL A 252 4.15 4.61 -23.74
CA VAL A 252 4.25 4.47 -25.19
C VAL A 252 5.58 5.05 -25.69
N SER A 253 6.00 4.67 -26.88
CA SER A 253 7.22 5.18 -27.53
C SER A 253 6.90 6.40 -28.41
N ALA A 254 7.88 7.29 -28.59
CA ALA A 254 7.81 8.41 -29.53
C ALA A 254 7.54 7.97 -30.97
N SER A 255 7.90 6.76 -31.33
CA SER A 255 7.62 6.16 -32.65
C SER A 255 6.18 5.71 -32.84
N MET A 256 5.34 5.74 -31.78
CA MET A 256 3.92 5.40 -31.89
C MET A 256 3.20 6.34 -32.86
N ALA A 257 2.43 5.76 -33.79
CA ALA A 257 1.61 6.54 -34.71
C ALA A 257 0.65 7.44 -33.94
N ARG A 258 0.56 8.69 -34.36
CA ARG A 258 -0.31 9.69 -33.73
C ARG A 258 -1.70 9.66 -34.36
N SER A 259 -2.72 9.61 -33.52
CA SER A 259 -4.14 9.71 -33.91
C SER A 259 -4.65 11.14 -33.71
N THR A 260 -5.43 11.64 -34.66
CA THR A 260 -6.23 12.84 -34.45
C THR A 260 -7.45 12.48 -33.63
N VAL A 261 -7.77 13.32 -32.65
CA VAL A 261 -8.95 13.17 -31.79
C VAL A 261 -9.87 14.37 -31.99
N THR A 262 -11.16 14.15 -32.06
CA THR A 262 -12.16 15.21 -32.07
C THR A 262 -12.74 15.38 -30.68
N PHE A 263 -12.96 16.61 -30.25
CA PHE A 263 -13.33 16.92 -28.87
C PHE A 263 -14.73 17.53 -28.75
N GLN A 264 -15.41 17.24 -27.63
CA GLN A 264 -16.66 17.91 -27.25
C GLN A 264 -16.36 19.33 -26.72
N TYR A 265 -15.32 19.45 -25.87
CA TYR A 265 -14.80 20.71 -25.35
C TYR A 265 -13.61 21.15 -26.21
N ASP A 266 -13.93 21.50 -27.47
CA ASP A 266 -12.94 21.68 -28.54
C ASP A 266 -12.00 22.87 -28.27
N ASP A 267 -12.55 23.97 -27.75
CA ASP A 267 -11.85 25.23 -27.47
C ASP A 267 -10.99 25.17 -26.21
N GLU A 268 -11.14 24.13 -25.38
CA GLU A 268 -10.36 23.90 -24.17
C GLU A 268 -9.48 22.65 -24.27
N SER A 269 -9.34 22.05 -25.45
CA SER A 269 -8.58 20.83 -25.69
C SER A 269 -7.31 21.08 -26.50
N ASP A 270 -6.28 20.26 -26.28
CA ASP A 270 -5.02 20.37 -27.00
C ASP A 270 -5.11 19.61 -28.34
N HIS A 271 -5.12 20.36 -29.44
CA HIS A 271 -5.17 19.84 -30.81
C HIS A 271 -3.80 19.33 -31.27
N VAL A 272 -3.38 18.18 -30.74
CA VAL A 272 -2.13 17.50 -31.08
C VAL A 272 -2.41 16.08 -31.56
N GLY A 273 -1.40 15.41 -32.08
CA GLY A 273 -1.51 13.97 -32.35
C GLY A 273 -1.32 13.18 -31.06
N TYR A 274 -2.31 12.36 -30.69
CA TYR A 274 -2.27 11.50 -29.50
C TYR A 274 -1.69 10.13 -29.85
N PRO A 275 -0.71 9.60 -29.10
CA PRO A 275 -0.07 8.32 -29.38
C PRO A 275 -0.91 7.13 -28.87
N ILE A 276 -2.14 6.99 -29.38
CA ILE A 276 -3.09 5.98 -28.91
C ILE A 276 -2.72 4.63 -29.53
N PRO A 277 -2.36 3.61 -28.72
CA PRO A 277 -2.05 2.28 -29.24
C PRO A 277 -3.31 1.58 -29.77
N PRO A 278 -3.17 0.49 -30.55
CA PRO A 278 -4.32 -0.26 -31.08
C PRO A 278 -5.26 -0.82 -29.99
N SER A 279 -4.76 -1.07 -28.80
CA SER A 279 -5.52 -1.55 -27.64
C SER A 279 -5.13 -0.71 -26.42
N PRO A 280 -5.65 0.54 -26.31
CA PRO A 280 -5.31 1.39 -25.18
C PRO A 280 -5.93 0.86 -23.89
N LEU A 281 -5.25 1.10 -22.76
CA LEU A 281 -5.86 0.95 -21.46
C LEU A 281 -6.87 2.08 -21.25
N ILE A 282 -8.11 1.71 -20.98
CA ILE A 282 -9.23 2.63 -20.77
C ILE A 282 -9.79 2.37 -19.38
N GLU A 283 -10.04 3.41 -18.62
CA GLU A 283 -10.70 3.32 -17.32
C GLU A 283 -12.02 2.54 -17.43
N GLY A 284 -12.22 1.57 -16.54
CA GLY A 284 -13.36 0.65 -16.57
C GLY A 284 -13.30 -0.41 -17.67
N GLY A 285 -12.31 -0.36 -18.56
CA GLY A 285 -12.14 -1.28 -19.70
C GLY A 285 -12.78 -0.80 -21.00
N PRO A 286 -12.57 -1.54 -22.10
CA PRO A 286 -13.01 -1.11 -23.46
C PRO A 286 -14.52 -0.90 -23.61
N GLY A 287 -15.32 -1.67 -22.86
CA GLY A 287 -16.80 -1.60 -22.89
C GLY A 287 -17.42 -0.76 -21.78
N ALA A 288 -16.62 -0.06 -20.99
CA ALA A 288 -17.12 0.73 -19.87
C ALA A 288 -18.01 1.89 -20.34
N VAL A 289 -18.91 2.29 -19.45
CA VAL A 289 -19.64 3.55 -19.50
C VAL A 289 -19.10 4.44 -18.37
N GLY A 290 -19.08 5.74 -18.55
CA GLY A 290 -18.53 6.69 -17.57
C GLY A 290 -17.37 7.50 -18.15
N ASP A 291 -16.41 7.84 -17.30
CA ASP A 291 -15.38 8.83 -17.63
C ASP A 291 -14.34 8.33 -18.65
N ARG A 292 -14.11 7.01 -18.70
CA ARG A 292 -13.33 6.38 -19.77
C ARG A 292 -12.01 7.08 -20.07
N HIS A 293 -11.26 7.41 -19.03
CA HIS A 293 -9.97 8.07 -19.19
C HIS A 293 -8.97 7.18 -19.93
N ILE A 294 -8.15 7.80 -20.78
CA ILE A 294 -6.95 7.22 -21.37
C ILE A 294 -5.77 8.09 -20.99
N LEU A 295 -4.81 7.53 -20.28
CA LEU A 295 -3.59 8.19 -19.85
C LEU A 295 -2.39 7.54 -20.56
N LEU A 296 -1.64 8.32 -21.34
CA LEU A 296 -0.50 7.84 -22.10
C LEU A 296 0.74 8.67 -21.76
N VAL A 297 1.85 8.00 -21.46
CA VAL A 297 3.13 8.65 -21.24
C VAL A 297 4.09 8.26 -22.37
N ASP A 298 4.50 9.22 -23.16
CA ASP A 298 5.59 9.04 -24.11
C ASP A 298 6.92 9.03 -23.33
N GLY A 299 7.45 7.82 -23.14
CA GLY A 299 8.66 7.61 -22.31
C GLY A 299 9.95 8.14 -22.93
N ASP A 300 9.95 8.47 -24.21
CA ASP A 300 11.12 9.02 -24.90
C ASP A 300 11.17 10.56 -24.82
N SER A 301 9.99 11.21 -24.84
CA SER A 301 9.85 12.67 -24.80
C SER A 301 9.38 13.22 -23.44
N CYS A 302 9.10 12.36 -22.47
CA CYS A 302 8.53 12.70 -21.15
C CYS A 302 7.24 13.53 -21.27
N ARG A 303 6.38 13.16 -22.21
CA ARG A 303 5.13 13.87 -22.45
C ARG A 303 3.94 13.03 -22.02
N LEU A 304 3.09 13.61 -21.19
CA LEU A 304 1.81 13.03 -20.76
C LEU A 304 0.69 13.50 -21.72
N PHE A 305 -0.18 12.56 -22.08
CA PHE A 305 -1.39 12.78 -22.83
C PHE A 305 -2.55 12.16 -22.08
N GLU A 306 -3.59 12.92 -21.84
CA GLU A 306 -4.79 12.46 -21.15
C GLU A 306 -6.04 12.80 -21.93
N LEU A 307 -6.97 11.86 -22.00
CA LEU A 307 -8.26 11.99 -22.67
C LEU A 307 -9.38 11.66 -21.69
N TYR A 308 -10.44 12.46 -21.70
CA TYR A 308 -11.70 12.21 -20.99
C TYR A 308 -12.76 11.70 -21.96
N ALA A 309 -13.63 10.79 -21.52
CA ALA A 309 -14.74 10.20 -22.28
C ALA A 309 -14.31 9.67 -23.67
N ALA A 310 -13.15 9.02 -23.74
CA ALA A 310 -12.54 8.58 -24.98
C ALA A 310 -13.25 7.35 -25.58
N TYR A 311 -13.56 7.41 -26.88
CA TYR A 311 -14.12 6.29 -27.64
C TYR A 311 -13.72 6.34 -29.11
N GLN A 312 -13.79 5.19 -29.80
CA GLN A 312 -13.54 5.09 -31.21
C GLN A 312 -14.83 4.80 -31.97
N SER A 313 -15.08 5.53 -33.05
CA SER A 313 -16.22 5.32 -33.95
C SER A 313 -15.80 5.52 -35.40
N GLY A 314 -16.12 4.58 -36.29
CA GLY A 314 -15.78 4.68 -37.70
C GLY A 314 -14.27 4.80 -37.98
N GLY A 315 -13.41 4.32 -37.09
CA GLY A 315 -11.96 4.44 -37.22
C GLY A 315 -11.37 5.77 -36.69
N THR A 316 -12.23 6.70 -36.24
CA THR A 316 -11.83 7.99 -35.66
C THR A 316 -11.95 7.97 -34.15
N TRP A 317 -11.00 8.60 -33.45
CA TRP A 317 -11.06 8.82 -32.02
C TRP A 317 -11.85 10.09 -31.70
N HIS A 318 -12.69 9.99 -30.67
CA HIS A 318 -13.48 11.06 -30.09
C HIS A 318 -13.23 11.10 -28.58
N ALA A 319 -13.26 12.29 -27.97
CA ALA A 319 -13.16 12.45 -26.53
C ALA A 319 -14.01 13.65 -26.07
N GLY A 320 -14.31 13.71 -24.80
CA GLY A 320 -14.88 14.90 -24.16
C GLY A 320 -13.89 16.04 -24.20
N SER A 321 -12.70 15.81 -23.68
CA SER A 321 -11.56 16.73 -23.69
C SER A 321 -10.25 15.98 -23.85
N GLY A 322 -9.19 16.72 -24.20
CA GLY A 322 -7.82 16.20 -24.28
C GLY A 322 -6.80 17.21 -23.80
N ALA A 323 -5.82 16.73 -23.04
CA ALA A 323 -4.81 17.58 -22.49
C ALA A 323 -3.42 16.96 -22.57
N THR A 324 -2.38 17.79 -22.62
CA THR A 324 -0.99 17.34 -22.67
C THR A 324 -0.12 18.15 -21.72
N TRP A 325 0.88 17.47 -21.13
CA TRP A 325 1.88 18.10 -20.29
C TRP A 325 3.28 17.64 -20.64
N ASP A 326 4.21 18.53 -20.51
CA ASP A 326 5.63 18.22 -20.46
C ASP A 326 5.99 17.90 -19.02
N LEU A 327 6.29 16.64 -18.72
CA LEU A 327 6.61 16.17 -17.37
C LEU A 327 7.94 16.72 -16.83
N THR A 328 8.74 17.36 -17.68
CA THR A 328 9.99 18.02 -17.26
C THR A 328 9.78 19.51 -16.95
N SER A 329 8.56 20.03 -17.07
CA SER A 329 8.23 21.45 -16.96
C SER A 329 7.17 21.71 -15.88
N ASN A 330 7.23 22.91 -15.31
CA ASN A 330 6.22 23.43 -14.37
C ASN A 330 5.09 24.22 -15.05
N ALA A 331 5.00 24.15 -16.38
CA ALA A 331 3.97 24.88 -17.11
C ALA A 331 2.56 24.42 -16.76
N LEU A 332 1.68 25.38 -16.52
CA LEU A 332 0.26 25.14 -16.28
C LEU A 332 -0.53 25.33 -17.59
N ARG A 333 -1.69 24.68 -17.68
CA ARG A 333 -2.66 24.94 -18.75
C ARG A 333 -3.14 26.41 -18.73
N PRO A 334 -3.69 26.93 -19.82
CA PRO A 334 -4.31 28.27 -19.82
C PRO A 334 -5.37 28.41 -18.73
N ALA A 335 -5.52 29.60 -18.18
CA ALA A 335 -6.55 29.89 -17.20
C ALA A 335 -7.93 29.78 -17.83
N GLY A 336 -8.86 29.11 -17.15
CA GLY A 336 -10.20 28.82 -17.63
C GLY A 336 -10.32 27.56 -18.49
N TRP A 337 -9.23 26.87 -18.76
CA TRP A 337 -9.26 25.61 -19.54
C TRP A 337 -9.42 24.38 -18.63
N THR A 338 -10.34 23.50 -19.00
CA THR A 338 -10.42 22.15 -18.42
C THR A 338 -9.26 21.26 -18.88
N SER A 339 -9.22 20.04 -18.40
CA SER A 339 -8.32 18.98 -18.89
C SER A 339 -9.13 17.69 -19.07
N ALA A 340 -8.50 16.53 -18.95
CA ALA A 340 -9.22 15.29 -18.70
C ALA A 340 -9.82 15.25 -17.28
N ASP A 341 -9.42 16.17 -16.43
CA ASP A 341 -9.93 16.41 -15.07
C ASP A 341 -10.64 17.76 -15.01
N ALA A 342 -11.74 17.87 -14.25
CA ALA A 342 -12.58 19.07 -14.24
C ALA A 342 -11.87 20.33 -13.73
N ALA A 343 -10.83 20.17 -12.91
CA ALA A 343 -10.03 21.30 -12.38
C ALA A 343 -8.99 21.86 -13.36
N GLY A 344 -8.87 21.29 -14.58
CA GLY A 344 -7.79 21.65 -15.51
C GLY A 344 -6.41 21.20 -15.00
N LEU A 345 -6.37 20.13 -14.22
CA LEU A 345 -5.17 19.49 -13.65
C LEU A 345 -4.85 18.20 -14.40
N PRO A 346 -3.60 17.72 -14.36
CA PRO A 346 -3.27 16.37 -14.80
C PRO A 346 -3.77 15.33 -13.78
N ILE A 347 -4.24 14.19 -14.27
CA ILE A 347 -4.71 13.07 -13.44
C ILE A 347 -3.54 12.25 -12.89
N LEU A 348 -2.64 11.82 -13.80
CA LEU A 348 -1.54 10.90 -13.49
C LEU A 348 -0.72 11.26 -12.24
N PRO A 349 -0.31 12.52 -12.03
CA PRO A 349 0.52 12.89 -10.87
C PRO A 349 -0.17 12.74 -9.52
N GLY A 350 -1.48 12.67 -9.51
CA GLY A 350 -2.29 12.55 -8.29
C GLY A 350 -2.77 11.14 -7.98
N LEU A 351 -2.46 10.15 -8.82
CA LEU A 351 -2.89 8.77 -8.62
C LEU A 351 -2.02 8.06 -7.57
N VAL A 352 -2.66 7.32 -6.68
CA VAL A 352 -1.97 6.32 -5.86
C VAL A 352 -1.52 5.17 -6.77
N ARG A 353 -0.25 4.82 -6.75
CA ARG A 353 0.32 3.72 -7.53
C ARG A 353 0.91 2.64 -6.64
N TYR A 354 0.75 1.38 -7.05
CA TYR A 354 1.23 0.25 -6.26
C TYR A 354 2.76 0.22 -6.13
N ASP A 355 3.49 0.63 -7.16
CA ASP A 355 4.95 0.71 -7.14
C ASP A 355 5.46 1.62 -6.01
N GLU A 356 4.79 2.75 -5.76
CA GLU A 356 5.13 3.67 -4.67
C GLU A 356 4.73 3.11 -3.30
N VAL A 357 3.53 2.53 -3.21
CA VAL A 357 3.07 1.91 -1.96
C VAL A 357 3.99 0.75 -1.57
N SER A 358 4.37 -0.10 -2.53
CA SER A 358 5.29 -1.22 -2.27
C SER A 358 6.73 -0.77 -1.99
N ALA A 359 7.14 0.40 -2.49
CA ALA A 359 8.43 1.02 -2.17
C ALA A 359 8.44 1.74 -0.81
N GLY A 360 7.28 1.82 -0.13
CA GLY A 360 7.16 2.39 1.21
C GLY A 360 6.97 3.91 1.24
N ALA A 361 6.89 4.62 0.10
CA ALA A 361 6.71 6.06 0.10
C ALA A 361 5.99 6.58 -1.15
N ILE A 362 4.98 7.43 -0.96
CA ILE A 362 4.39 8.29 -1.99
C ILE A 362 4.90 9.71 -1.76
N GLN A 363 5.56 10.28 -2.77
CA GLN A 363 6.27 11.58 -2.67
C GLN A 363 5.55 12.71 -3.40
N HIS A 364 4.25 12.63 -3.53
CA HIS A 364 3.42 13.65 -4.19
C HIS A 364 2.05 13.77 -3.52
N ALA A 365 1.34 14.84 -3.85
CA ALA A 365 -0.05 15.03 -3.45
C ALA A 365 -0.96 14.04 -4.18
N LEU A 366 -2.02 13.60 -3.50
CA LEU A 366 -3.03 12.75 -4.10
C LEU A 366 -4.14 13.58 -4.74
N ARG A 367 -4.90 12.98 -5.63
CA ARG A 367 -6.11 13.54 -6.24
C ARG A 367 -7.32 13.08 -5.45
N PHE A 368 -8.29 14.00 -5.18
CA PHE A 368 -9.55 13.62 -4.58
C PHE A 368 -10.74 14.37 -5.20
N THR A 369 -11.95 13.87 -4.94
CA THR A 369 -13.20 14.41 -5.45
C THR A 369 -14.16 14.82 -4.33
N THR A 370 -15.17 15.65 -4.68
CA THR A 370 -16.33 15.97 -3.83
C THR A 370 -17.55 16.24 -4.70
N ASN A 371 -18.74 16.08 -4.10
CA ASN A 371 -20.01 16.22 -4.83
C ASN A 371 -20.48 17.66 -5.01
N GLN A 372 -19.86 18.64 -4.34
CA GLN A 372 -20.24 20.04 -4.46
C GLN A 372 -18.99 20.92 -4.38
N THR A 373 -18.82 21.76 -5.40
CA THR A 373 -17.77 22.77 -5.47
C THR A 373 -18.37 24.15 -5.72
N ARG A 374 -17.66 25.21 -5.35
CA ARG A 374 -18.07 26.55 -5.72
C ARG A 374 -17.63 26.91 -7.13
N GLN A 375 -18.29 27.89 -7.73
CA GLN A 375 -17.94 28.46 -9.03
C GLN A 375 -16.63 29.27 -8.93
N ALA A 376 -15.53 28.60 -8.58
CA ALA A 376 -14.21 29.18 -8.48
C ALA A 376 -13.14 28.09 -8.47
N TYR A 377 -11.93 28.47 -8.78
CA TYR A 377 -10.72 27.67 -8.58
C TYR A 377 -9.62 28.48 -7.92
N ILE A 378 -8.69 27.78 -7.31
CA ILE A 378 -7.46 28.33 -6.75
C ILE A 378 -6.27 27.53 -7.30
N TYR A 379 -5.08 28.13 -7.29
CA TYR A 379 -3.86 27.44 -7.69
C TYR A 379 -3.71 26.09 -6.94
N PRO A 380 -3.35 24.98 -7.62
CA PRO A 380 -2.89 24.90 -9.02
C PRO A 380 -3.99 24.71 -10.08
N ALA A 381 -5.26 24.57 -9.70
CA ALA A 381 -6.33 24.39 -10.67
C ALA A 381 -6.41 25.57 -11.67
N ARG A 382 -6.89 25.27 -12.84
CA ARG A 382 -7.03 26.21 -13.96
C ARG A 382 -8.47 26.42 -14.38
N HIS A 383 -9.38 25.53 -13.96
CA HIS A 383 -10.77 25.53 -14.30
C HIS A 383 -11.64 25.27 -13.07
N GLN A 384 -12.88 25.72 -13.10
CA GLN A 384 -13.90 25.51 -12.09
C GLN A 384 -15.03 24.64 -12.65
N ALA A 385 -15.64 23.79 -11.82
CA ALA A 385 -16.74 22.92 -12.23
C ALA A 385 -17.96 23.01 -11.32
N GLY A 386 -18.00 24.01 -10.43
CA GLY A 386 -19.12 24.26 -9.54
C GLY A 386 -20.10 25.28 -10.08
N ALA A 387 -21.38 25.16 -9.72
CA ALA A 387 -22.43 26.13 -10.08
C ALA A 387 -22.76 27.11 -8.96
N SER A 388 -22.23 26.93 -7.74
CA SER A 388 -22.60 27.73 -6.55
C SER A 388 -21.57 28.83 -6.26
N ALA A 389 -22.06 30.03 -5.99
CA ALA A 389 -21.22 31.14 -5.53
C ALA A 389 -20.87 31.10 -4.02
N SER A 390 -21.36 30.09 -3.28
CA SER A 390 -21.15 30.00 -1.82
C SER A 390 -19.68 29.80 -1.48
N THR A 391 -19.14 30.70 -0.65
CA THR A 391 -17.77 30.61 -0.14
C THR A 391 -17.58 29.52 0.92
N ALA A 392 -18.66 28.90 1.40
CA ALA A 392 -18.62 27.75 2.28
C ALA A 392 -18.21 26.47 1.53
N LEU A 393 -18.45 26.42 0.21
CA LEU A 393 -18.07 25.29 -0.63
C LEU A 393 -16.59 25.38 -1.06
N PRO A 394 -15.92 24.22 -1.24
CA PRO A 394 -14.54 24.19 -1.67
C PRO A 394 -14.39 24.66 -3.13
N PRO A 395 -13.35 25.44 -3.48
CA PRO A 395 -12.97 25.69 -4.87
C PRO A 395 -12.20 24.50 -5.44
N MET A 396 -12.18 24.30 -6.76
CA MET A 396 -11.21 23.42 -7.41
C MET A 396 -9.79 23.85 -7.06
N GLY A 397 -8.89 22.89 -6.90
CA GLY A 397 -7.51 23.13 -6.46
C GLY A 397 -7.34 23.23 -4.93
N LEU A 398 -8.42 23.08 -4.15
CA LEU A 398 -8.31 23.08 -2.68
C LEU A 398 -7.30 22.01 -2.23
N ARG A 399 -6.39 22.41 -1.30
CA ARG A 399 -5.41 21.51 -0.72
C ARG A 399 -5.83 21.07 0.67
N VAL A 400 -5.93 19.77 0.86
CA VAL A 400 -6.35 19.16 2.14
C VAL A 400 -5.25 18.21 2.60
N ARG A 401 -5.02 18.09 3.91
CA ARG A 401 -4.11 17.09 4.47
C ARG A 401 -4.74 16.35 5.64
N LEU A 402 -4.21 15.18 5.93
CA LEU A 402 -4.44 14.46 7.18
C LEU A 402 -3.73 15.23 8.32
N LYS A 403 -4.43 15.44 9.44
CA LYS A 403 -3.87 16.13 10.60
C LYS A 403 -2.61 15.42 11.12
N ALA A 404 -1.57 16.17 11.44
CA ALA A 404 -0.33 15.64 12.00
C ALA A 404 -0.55 14.80 13.28
N THR A 405 -1.59 15.14 14.06
CA THR A 405 -1.95 14.44 15.31
C THR A 405 -2.66 13.11 15.10
N TYR A 406 -3.05 12.76 13.88
CA TYR A 406 -3.67 11.47 13.60
C TYR A 406 -2.64 10.35 13.71
N SER A 407 -2.92 9.33 14.54
CA SER A 407 -2.02 8.18 14.68
C SER A 407 -2.26 7.17 13.56
N THR A 408 -1.22 6.86 12.81
CA THR A 408 -1.24 5.83 11.74
C THR A 408 -0.79 4.45 12.25
N ALA A 409 -0.42 4.34 13.52
CA ALA A 409 0.14 3.11 14.11
C ALA A 409 -0.80 1.88 14.05
N GLY A 410 -2.11 2.08 13.88
CA GLY A 410 -3.08 0.99 13.74
C GLY A 410 -3.32 0.52 12.30
N LEU A 411 -2.71 1.19 11.31
CA LEU A 411 -2.84 0.85 9.90
C LEU A 411 -1.78 -0.18 9.50
N SER A 412 -2.14 -1.05 8.56
CA SER A 412 -1.17 -1.93 7.90
C SER A 412 -0.10 -1.13 7.14
N PRO A 413 1.06 -1.70 6.81
CA PRO A 413 2.14 -0.98 6.14
C PRO A 413 1.71 -0.22 4.88
N ASN A 414 0.97 -0.87 3.98
CA ASN A 414 0.51 -0.23 2.74
C ASN A 414 -0.49 0.91 2.97
N ALA A 415 -1.48 0.71 3.86
CA ALA A 415 -2.42 1.76 4.23
C ALA A 415 -1.70 2.94 4.91
N ARG A 416 -0.69 2.65 5.73
CA ARG A 416 0.13 3.66 6.39
C ARG A 416 0.91 4.53 5.40
N VAL A 417 1.49 3.96 4.34
CA VAL A 417 2.18 4.73 3.28
C VAL A 417 1.24 5.79 2.68
N ILE A 418 0.00 5.41 2.36
CA ILE A 418 -0.99 6.36 1.82
C ILE A 418 -1.35 7.43 2.87
N ALA A 419 -1.58 7.03 4.12
CA ALA A 419 -1.91 7.97 5.19
C ALA A 419 -0.76 8.96 5.49
N GLU A 420 0.50 8.51 5.45
CA GLU A 420 1.65 9.39 5.63
C GLU A 420 1.85 10.35 4.43
N ALA A 421 1.55 9.92 3.20
CA ALA A 421 1.51 10.83 2.06
C ALA A 421 0.44 11.93 2.24
N LEU A 422 -0.75 11.55 2.76
CA LEU A 422 -1.80 12.51 3.09
C LEU A 422 -1.39 13.52 4.17
N LYS A 423 -0.51 13.18 5.10
CA LYS A 423 0.06 14.13 6.06
C LYS A 423 1.08 15.06 5.41
N ARG A 424 2.00 14.51 4.63
CA ARG A 424 3.17 15.22 4.10
C ARG A 424 2.85 16.07 2.87
N TYR A 425 2.15 15.47 1.92
CA TYR A 425 1.81 16.09 0.64
C TYR A 425 0.32 16.44 0.53
N GLY A 426 -0.53 15.78 1.33
CA GLY A 426 -1.97 15.97 1.28
C GLY A 426 -2.59 15.55 -0.04
N MET A 427 -3.74 16.15 -0.35
CA MET A 427 -4.48 15.89 -1.58
C MET A 427 -5.05 17.18 -2.17
N ILE A 428 -5.26 17.18 -3.48
CA ILE A 428 -5.79 18.32 -4.26
C ILE A 428 -7.19 17.97 -4.78
N LEU A 429 -8.14 18.85 -4.59
CA LEU A 429 -9.48 18.74 -5.17
C LEU A 429 -9.39 18.98 -6.68
N ALA A 430 -9.61 17.93 -7.44
CA ALA A 430 -9.36 17.91 -8.87
C ALA A 430 -10.63 17.68 -9.71
N ASP A 431 -11.68 17.07 -9.12
CA ASP A 431 -12.90 16.80 -9.85
C ASP A 431 -14.15 16.80 -8.95
N ASN A 432 -15.31 16.83 -9.60
CA ASN A 432 -16.60 16.51 -8.97
C ASN A 432 -16.78 14.97 -8.94
N GLY A 433 -17.32 14.48 -7.82
CA GLY A 433 -17.52 13.05 -7.61
C GLY A 433 -18.10 12.80 -6.23
N SER A 434 -17.90 11.64 -5.69
CA SER A 434 -18.27 11.35 -4.31
C SER A 434 -17.31 12.03 -3.31
N PRO A 435 -17.80 12.45 -2.12
CA PRO A 435 -16.95 13.08 -1.12
C PRO A 435 -15.82 12.18 -0.63
N TRP A 436 -14.59 12.70 -0.61
CA TRP A 436 -13.39 12.05 -0.11
C TRP A 436 -12.97 10.82 -0.90
N TYR A 437 -13.38 10.69 -2.17
CA TYR A 437 -12.86 9.63 -3.04
C TYR A 437 -11.46 10.03 -3.51
N ILE A 438 -10.49 9.14 -3.26
CA ILE A 438 -9.08 9.27 -3.66
C ILE A 438 -8.86 8.37 -4.85
N SER A 439 -8.35 8.94 -5.94
CA SER A 439 -8.10 8.19 -7.15
C SER A 439 -6.73 7.50 -7.12
N GLY A 440 -6.66 6.33 -7.72
CA GLY A 440 -5.45 5.57 -7.89
C GLY A 440 -5.50 4.72 -9.15
N MET A 441 -4.40 4.05 -9.42
CA MET A 441 -4.29 3.11 -10.52
C MET A 441 -4.85 1.75 -10.12
N SER A 442 -5.57 1.07 -11.03
CA SER A 442 -5.90 -0.35 -10.83
C SER A 442 -4.64 -1.20 -10.93
N ASP A 443 -4.40 -2.05 -9.93
CA ASP A 443 -3.27 -2.98 -9.93
C ASP A 443 -3.66 -4.24 -9.15
N PRO A 444 -3.56 -5.45 -9.74
CA PRO A 444 -3.97 -6.69 -9.10
C PRO A 444 -3.15 -7.06 -7.84
N ARG A 445 -2.07 -6.35 -7.58
CA ARG A 445 -1.25 -6.54 -6.38
C ARG A 445 -1.77 -5.75 -5.16
N PHE A 446 -2.71 -4.82 -5.33
CA PHE A 446 -3.39 -4.20 -4.19
C PHE A 446 -4.20 -5.24 -3.43
N ASP A 447 -4.21 -5.11 -2.12
CA ASP A 447 -5.13 -5.80 -1.23
C ASP A 447 -6.27 -4.83 -0.89
N ASP A 448 -7.48 -5.14 -1.37
CA ASP A 448 -8.63 -4.25 -1.21
C ASP A 448 -9.05 -4.11 0.25
N ASP A 449 -8.87 -5.17 1.08
CA ASP A 449 -9.15 -5.11 2.52
C ASP A 449 -8.19 -4.12 3.23
N VAL A 450 -6.93 -4.08 2.79
CA VAL A 450 -5.94 -3.10 3.28
C VAL A 450 -6.30 -1.68 2.86
N LEU A 451 -6.80 -1.48 1.65
CA LEU A 451 -7.27 -0.16 1.21
C LEU A 451 -8.48 0.31 2.03
N HIS A 452 -9.39 -0.58 2.41
CA HIS A 452 -10.53 -0.28 3.28
C HIS A 452 -10.16 0.09 4.72
N GLU A 453 -8.95 -0.20 5.18
CA GLU A 453 -8.49 0.31 6.48
C GLU A 453 -8.50 1.86 6.53
N LEU A 454 -8.38 2.53 5.40
CA LEU A 454 -8.38 3.98 5.30
C LEU A 454 -9.78 4.61 5.43
N ASP A 455 -10.85 3.85 5.31
CA ASP A 455 -12.24 4.32 5.45
C ASP A 455 -12.53 4.89 6.85
N VAL A 456 -11.74 4.52 7.85
CA VAL A 456 -11.85 5.06 9.23
C VAL A 456 -11.37 6.51 9.36
N ILE A 457 -10.59 7.00 8.38
CA ILE A 457 -10.14 8.38 8.32
C ILE A 457 -11.28 9.22 7.74
N THR A 458 -11.89 10.03 8.57
CA THR A 458 -13.04 10.86 8.18
C THR A 458 -12.65 12.31 7.97
N GLY A 459 -13.58 13.13 7.47
CA GLY A 459 -13.38 14.58 7.39
C GLY A 459 -12.96 15.22 8.73
N ARG A 460 -13.29 14.62 9.87
CA ARG A 460 -12.85 15.08 11.21
C ARG A 460 -11.33 15.01 11.39
N ASN A 461 -10.69 14.12 10.68
CA ASN A 461 -9.25 13.90 10.73
C ASN A 461 -8.49 14.78 9.72
N LEU A 462 -9.20 15.46 8.83
CA LEU A 462 -8.67 16.28 7.75
C LEU A 462 -8.69 17.78 8.10
N GLU A 463 -7.84 18.52 7.41
CA GLU A 463 -7.79 19.98 7.50
C GLU A 463 -7.37 20.60 6.17
N VAL A 464 -7.94 21.77 5.84
CA VAL A 464 -7.52 22.56 4.68
C VAL A 464 -6.30 23.37 5.05
N VAL A 465 -5.26 23.36 4.20
CA VAL A 465 -4.06 24.17 4.43
C VAL A 465 -4.12 25.51 3.73
N ASP A 466 -3.44 26.50 4.28
CA ASP A 466 -3.25 27.79 3.63
C ASP A 466 -2.24 27.64 2.49
N THR A 467 -2.72 27.85 1.28
CA THR A 467 -1.91 27.75 0.05
C THR A 467 -1.36 29.12 -0.41
N THR A 468 -1.49 30.16 0.41
CA THR A 468 -0.93 31.48 0.09
C THR A 468 0.57 31.37 -0.15
N GLY A 469 1.02 31.87 -1.30
CA GLY A 469 2.42 31.78 -1.73
C GLY A 469 2.88 30.40 -2.20
N LEU A 470 1.98 29.40 -2.28
CA LEU A 470 2.29 28.15 -2.95
C LEU A 470 2.30 28.38 -4.47
N ALA A 471 3.40 28.08 -5.11
CA ALA A 471 3.59 28.18 -6.55
C ALA A 471 4.63 27.16 -6.97
N ASN A 472 4.63 26.77 -8.25
CA ASN A 472 5.73 25.99 -8.79
C ASN A 472 7.04 26.80 -8.67
N THR A 473 8.08 26.15 -8.21
CA THR A 473 9.43 26.71 -8.17
C THR A 473 10.28 26.07 -9.27
N PRO A 474 11.26 26.79 -9.80
CA PRO A 474 12.13 26.26 -10.86
C PRO A 474 12.83 24.98 -10.48
#